data_19ad4974e0788df736e366f9a8f39a51
#
_entry.id   19ad4974e0788df736e366f9a8f39a51
#
_cell.length_a   1.000
_cell.length_b   1.000
_cell.length_c   1.000
_cell.angle_alpha   90.00
_cell.angle_beta   90.00
_cell.angle_gamma   90.00
#
_symmetry.space_group_name_H-M   'P 1'
#
loop_
_entity.id
_entity.type
_entity.pdbx_description
1 polymer ?
#
loop_
_entity_poly.entity_id
_entity_poly.type
_entity_poly.pdbx_seq_one_letter_code
_entity_poly.pdbx_strand_id
1 'polypeptide(L)'
;MTAPLIITRILRLQQILSGFIKYDDGREEVIPGTNPRLEELMNVLEESTGGVIIWATFRRSIEMIYDALAKKYGASNVATYYGETESELRQEIVTKFQAGEIKYFIGQPRTGGYGLTLTNAKTVIYFNNTYDMEVRLQSEDRAHRIGQKDKVTYVDLVVPGSIDDKILKTLDTKKKLADQITGDHWKELFS
;
A
#
# COMPACT_ATOMS: atom_id res chain seq x y z
N MET A 1 16.30 18.22 18.32
CA MET A 1 15.27 17.16 18.22
C MET A 1 15.97 15.95 17.65
N THR A 2 15.90 14.78 18.30
CA THR A 2 16.61 13.57 17.86
C THR A 2 15.87 12.89 16.71
N ALA A 3 16.60 12.21 15.81
CA ALA A 3 16.00 11.50 14.67
C ALA A 3 14.88 10.49 15.06
N PRO A 4 14.99 9.68 16.12
CA PRO A 4 13.92 8.79 16.56
C PRO A 4 12.61 9.54 16.88
N LEU A 5 12.69 10.70 17.50
CA LEU A 5 11.51 11.50 17.83
C LEU A 5 10.79 12.04 16.58
N ILE A 6 11.56 12.42 15.56
CA ILE A 6 10.99 12.88 14.28
C ILE A 6 10.26 11.72 13.58
N ILE A 7 10.86 10.53 13.52
CA ILE A 7 10.26 9.35 12.91
C ILE A 7 8.96 8.98 13.62
N THR A 8 8.95 8.97 14.95
CA THR A 8 7.75 8.68 15.73
C THR A 8 6.63 9.67 15.42
N ARG A 9 6.94 10.97 15.33
CA ARG A 9 5.95 12.00 14.97
C ARG A 9 5.38 11.79 13.57
N ILE A 10 6.22 11.47 12.59
CA ILE A 10 5.76 11.16 11.22
C ILE A 10 4.80 9.98 11.24
N LEU A 11 5.14 8.90 11.94
CA LEU A 11 4.26 7.73 12.06
C LEU A 11 2.93 8.08 12.73
N ARG A 12 2.92 8.90 13.79
CA ARG A 12 1.68 9.34 14.45
C ARG A 12 0.80 10.18 13.51
N LEU A 13 1.40 11.10 12.74
CA LEU A 13 0.65 11.86 11.74
C LEU A 13 0.04 10.95 10.67
N GLN A 14 0.77 9.95 10.17
CA GLN A 14 0.24 8.99 9.21
C GLN A 14 -0.90 8.14 9.80
N GLN A 15 -0.83 7.75 11.07
CA GLN A 15 -1.89 7.02 11.77
C GLN A 15 -3.17 7.86 11.86
N ILE A 16 -3.05 9.13 12.25
CA ILE A 16 -4.19 10.07 12.32
C ILE A 16 -4.81 10.23 10.92
N LEU A 17 -4.01 10.46 9.90
CA LEU A 17 -4.48 10.57 8.51
C LEU A 17 -5.10 9.28 7.98
N SER A 18 -4.77 8.14 8.58
CA SER A 18 -5.38 6.84 8.27
C SER A 18 -6.66 6.56 9.06
N GLY A 19 -7.05 7.46 9.97
CA GLY A 19 -8.31 7.39 10.73
C GLY A 19 -8.21 6.72 12.09
N PHE A 20 -7.01 6.62 12.68
CA PHE A 20 -6.85 6.08 14.03
C PHE A 20 -5.70 6.74 14.80
N ILE A 21 -5.73 6.62 16.12
CA ILE A 21 -4.69 7.09 17.04
C ILE A 21 -4.07 5.87 17.71
N LYS A 22 -2.74 5.86 17.80
CA LYS A 22 -2.01 4.90 18.61
C LYS A 22 -1.37 5.62 19.78
N TYR A 23 -1.69 5.20 21.00
CA TYR A 23 -1.16 5.74 22.24
C TYR A 23 0.21 5.13 22.59
N ASP A 24 0.92 5.75 23.54
CA ASP A 24 2.25 5.27 23.97
C ASP A 24 2.16 3.95 24.77
N ASP A 25 1.03 3.67 25.39
CA ASP A 25 0.73 2.39 26.04
C ASP A 25 0.37 1.25 25.06
N GLY A 26 0.39 1.54 23.74
CA GLY A 26 0.12 0.57 22.68
C GLY A 26 -1.34 0.46 22.26
N ARG A 27 -2.28 1.08 23.00
CA ARG A 27 -3.71 1.10 22.61
C ARG A 27 -3.89 1.82 21.27
N GLU A 28 -4.84 1.33 20.50
CA GLU A 28 -5.24 1.93 19.23
C GLU A 28 -6.74 2.24 19.28
N GLU A 29 -7.11 3.44 18.83
CA GLU A 29 -8.47 3.92 18.82
C GLU A 29 -8.82 4.50 17.46
N VAL A 30 -9.93 4.06 16.88
CA VAL A 30 -10.46 4.63 15.62
C VAL A 30 -11.02 6.02 15.92
N ILE A 31 -10.66 6.99 15.10
CA ILE A 31 -11.18 8.35 15.20
C ILE A 31 -12.68 8.32 14.87
N PRO A 32 -13.55 8.79 15.77
CA PRO A 32 -14.99 8.79 15.53
C PRO A 32 -15.38 9.64 14.32
N GLY A 33 -16.44 9.21 13.63
CA GLY A 33 -16.97 9.90 12.46
C GLY A 33 -16.57 9.22 11.15
N THR A 34 -16.65 9.96 10.05
CA THR A 34 -16.29 9.48 8.73
C THR A 34 -14.76 9.44 8.57
N ASN A 35 -14.25 8.46 7.85
CA ASN A 35 -12.85 8.41 7.46
C ASN A 35 -12.74 8.80 5.97
N PRO A 36 -12.36 10.06 5.64
CA PRO A 36 -12.34 10.53 4.25
C PRO A 36 -11.43 9.71 3.35
N ARG A 37 -10.33 9.17 3.89
CA ARG A 37 -9.43 8.31 3.12
C ARG A 37 -10.08 6.97 2.76
N LEU A 38 -10.87 6.42 3.68
CA LEU A 38 -11.62 5.18 3.43
C LEU A 38 -12.77 5.43 2.44
N GLU A 39 -13.44 6.57 2.53
CA GLU A 39 -14.46 6.99 1.55
C GLU A 39 -13.85 7.14 0.16
N GLU A 40 -12.69 7.80 0.05
CA GLU A 40 -12.01 7.96 -1.23
C GLU A 40 -11.52 6.61 -1.77
N LEU A 41 -11.04 5.71 -0.91
CA LEU A 41 -10.75 4.34 -1.33
C LEU A 41 -11.98 3.69 -1.98
N MET A 42 -13.15 3.83 -1.37
CA MET A 42 -14.39 3.23 -1.89
C MET A 42 -14.80 3.83 -3.25
N ASN A 43 -14.59 5.15 -3.46
CA ASN A 43 -14.83 5.81 -4.73
C ASN A 43 -13.90 5.25 -5.84
N VAL A 44 -12.60 5.15 -5.56
CA VAL A 44 -11.62 4.58 -6.49
C VAL A 44 -11.95 3.12 -6.84
N LEU A 45 -12.44 2.36 -5.86
CA LEU A 45 -12.81 0.95 -6.10
C LEU A 45 -14.04 0.78 -6.98
N GLU A 46 -14.98 1.74 -6.99
CA GLU A 46 -16.15 1.73 -7.88
C GLU A 46 -15.74 1.89 -9.35
N GLU A 47 -14.68 2.64 -9.62
CA GLU A 47 -14.13 2.82 -10.96
C GLU A 47 -13.15 1.71 -11.37
N SER A 48 -12.70 0.89 -10.41
CA SER A 48 -11.68 -0.14 -10.64
C SER A 48 -12.24 -1.42 -11.26
N THR A 49 -11.56 -1.92 -12.28
CA THR A 49 -11.89 -3.21 -12.94
C THR A 49 -10.85 -4.27 -12.62
N GLY A 50 -11.26 -5.55 -12.61
CA GLY A 50 -10.37 -6.68 -12.36
C GLY A 50 -9.88 -6.77 -10.92
N GLY A 51 -8.77 -7.47 -10.71
CA GLY A 51 -8.14 -7.61 -9.40
C GLY A 51 -7.55 -6.30 -8.90
N VAL A 52 -7.68 -6.03 -7.61
CA VAL A 52 -7.18 -4.80 -6.96
C VAL A 52 -6.28 -5.17 -5.80
N ILE A 53 -5.08 -4.59 -5.77
CA ILE A 53 -4.19 -4.65 -4.62
C ILE A 53 -4.33 -3.35 -3.84
N ILE A 54 -4.48 -3.44 -2.53
CA ILE A 54 -4.53 -2.30 -1.61
C ILE A 54 -3.38 -2.45 -0.62
N TRP A 55 -2.39 -1.58 -0.74
CA TRP A 55 -1.28 -1.54 0.18
C TRP A 55 -1.56 -0.60 1.35
N ALA A 56 -1.45 -1.11 2.57
CA ALA A 56 -1.57 -0.33 3.79
C ALA A 56 -0.43 -0.65 4.75
N THR A 57 0.21 0.39 5.27
CA THR A 57 1.40 0.27 6.13
C THR A 57 1.05 -0.24 7.53
N PHE A 58 -0.13 0.15 8.04
CA PHE A 58 -0.56 -0.17 9.40
C PHE A 58 -1.56 -1.32 9.42
N ARG A 59 -1.40 -2.23 10.39
CA ARG A 59 -2.33 -3.33 10.62
C ARG A 59 -3.77 -2.82 10.83
N ARG A 60 -3.94 -1.77 11.67
CA ARG A 60 -5.25 -1.19 11.93
C ARG A 60 -5.93 -0.68 10.66
N SER A 61 -5.17 -0.11 9.72
CA SER A 61 -5.70 0.28 8.41
C SER A 61 -6.18 -0.93 7.61
N ILE A 62 -5.43 -2.04 7.62
CA ILE A 62 -5.83 -3.28 6.94
C ILE A 62 -7.16 -3.80 7.48
N GLU A 63 -7.32 -3.84 8.80
CA GLU A 63 -8.55 -4.26 9.48
C GLU A 63 -9.73 -3.37 9.07
N MET A 64 -9.58 -2.05 9.14
CA MET A 64 -10.62 -1.08 8.77
C MET A 64 -11.02 -1.21 7.29
N ILE A 65 -10.07 -1.39 6.39
CA ILE A 65 -10.32 -1.59 4.97
C ILE A 65 -11.05 -2.92 4.77
N TYR A 66 -10.59 -4.00 5.41
CA TYR A 66 -11.22 -5.31 5.31
C TYR A 66 -12.69 -5.25 5.75
N ASP A 67 -12.99 -4.66 6.90
CA ASP A 67 -14.34 -4.55 7.42
C ASP A 67 -15.26 -3.79 6.45
N ALA A 68 -14.77 -2.69 5.88
CA ALA A 68 -15.53 -1.89 4.91
C ALA A 68 -15.79 -2.68 3.61
N LEU A 69 -14.77 -3.37 3.06
CA LEU A 69 -14.90 -4.11 1.82
C LEU A 69 -15.73 -5.38 2.01
N ALA A 70 -15.51 -6.13 3.09
CA ALA A 70 -16.28 -7.33 3.40
C ALA A 70 -17.77 -7.01 3.56
N LYS A 71 -18.10 -5.88 4.19
CA LYS A 71 -19.48 -5.39 4.34
C LYS A 71 -20.11 -5.03 2.99
N LYS A 72 -19.38 -4.38 2.09
CA LYS A 72 -19.94 -3.89 0.80
C LYS A 72 -19.91 -4.95 -0.29
N TYR A 73 -18.85 -5.74 -0.37
CA TYR A 73 -18.59 -6.65 -1.51
C TYR A 73 -18.61 -8.13 -1.11
N GLY A 74 -18.77 -8.46 0.18
CA GLY A 74 -18.74 -9.82 0.70
C GLY A 74 -17.33 -10.28 1.10
N ALA A 75 -17.22 -10.97 2.24
CA ALA A 75 -15.94 -11.42 2.79
C ALA A 75 -15.18 -12.38 1.86
N SER A 76 -15.89 -13.17 1.04
CA SER A 76 -15.27 -14.10 0.08
C SER A 76 -14.48 -13.40 -1.03
N ASN A 77 -14.77 -12.13 -1.30
CA ASN A 77 -14.08 -11.34 -2.32
C ASN A 77 -12.84 -10.60 -1.81
N VAL A 78 -12.55 -10.69 -0.50
CA VAL A 78 -11.52 -9.89 0.17
C VAL A 78 -10.55 -10.80 0.91
N ALA A 79 -9.26 -10.60 0.74
CA ALA A 79 -8.25 -11.27 1.54
C ALA A 79 -7.26 -10.27 2.14
N THR A 80 -6.76 -10.60 3.32
CA THR A 80 -5.71 -9.84 4.01
C THR A 80 -4.39 -10.60 4.02
N TYR A 81 -3.28 -9.89 3.81
CA TYR A 81 -1.94 -10.47 3.73
C TYR A 81 -0.94 -9.58 4.50
N TYR A 82 -0.59 -9.99 5.71
CA TYR A 82 0.36 -9.28 6.57
C TYR A 82 1.15 -10.24 7.46
N GLY A 83 2.02 -9.73 8.35
CA GLY A 83 2.97 -10.55 9.11
C GLY A 83 2.38 -11.73 9.88
N GLU A 84 1.16 -11.59 10.38
CA GLU A 84 0.47 -12.62 11.16
C GLU A 84 -0.33 -13.62 10.29
N THR A 85 -0.41 -13.43 8.97
CA THR A 85 -1.05 -14.40 8.08
C THR A 85 -0.25 -15.69 8.06
N GLU A 86 -0.90 -16.83 8.37
CA GLU A 86 -0.29 -18.15 8.40
C GLU A 86 0.30 -18.56 7.04
N SER A 87 1.42 -19.28 7.05
CA SER A 87 2.16 -19.59 5.83
C SER A 87 1.35 -20.37 4.79
N GLU A 88 0.54 -21.33 5.26
CA GLU A 88 -0.32 -22.16 4.40
C GLU A 88 -1.40 -21.29 3.74
N LEU A 89 -2.03 -20.40 4.52
CA LEU A 89 -3.05 -19.47 4.03
C LEU A 89 -2.48 -18.46 3.03
N ARG A 90 -1.21 -18.08 3.16
CA ARG A 90 -0.55 -17.14 2.23
C ARG A 90 -0.56 -17.64 0.80
N GLN A 91 -0.22 -18.93 0.58
CA GLN A 91 -0.18 -19.51 -0.76
C GLN A 91 -1.60 -19.64 -1.34
N GLU A 92 -2.57 -20.02 -0.52
CA GLU A 92 -3.97 -20.10 -0.92
C GLU A 92 -4.52 -18.75 -1.36
N ILE A 93 -4.27 -17.68 -0.59
CA ILE A 93 -4.69 -16.31 -0.92
C ILE A 93 -4.13 -15.88 -2.28
N VAL A 94 -2.85 -16.12 -2.52
CA VAL A 94 -2.21 -15.77 -3.80
C VAL A 94 -2.83 -16.55 -4.95
N THR A 95 -3.04 -17.86 -4.79
CA THR A 95 -3.65 -18.70 -5.80
C THR A 95 -5.06 -18.25 -6.15
N LYS A 96 -5.89 -17.98 -5.14
CA LYS A 96 -7.25 -17.49 -5.33
C LYS A 96 -7.30 -16.09 -5.97
N PHE A 97 -6.40 -15.20 -5.59
CA PHE A 97 -6.30 -13.88 -6.21
C PHE A 97 -5.89 -13.99 -7.69
N GLN A 98 -4.91 -14.83 -8.02
CA GLN A 98 -4.48 -15.06 -9.39
C GLN A 98 -5.57 -15.74 -10.26
N ALA A 99 -6.40 -16.59 -9.66
CA ALA A 99 -7.55 -17.20 -10.32
C ALA A 99 -8.75 -16.25 -10.50
N GLY A 100 -8.71 -15.05 -9.85
CA GLY A 100 -9.83 -14.10 -9.88
C GLY A 100 -10.98 -14.46 -8.92
N GLU A 101 -10.80 -15.44 -8.05
CA GLU A 101 -11.77 -15.83 -7.01
C GLU A 101 -11.84 -14.79 -5.89
N ILE A 102 -10.72 -14.10 -5.62
CA ILE A 102 -10.62 -12.97 -4.73
C ILE A 102 -10.35 -11.72 -5.56
N LYS A 103 -11.18 -10.70 -5.44
CA LYS A 103 -11.04 -9.44 -6.18
C LYS A 103 -10.11 -8.47 -5.45
N TYR A 104 -10.19 -8.38 -4.11
CA TYR A 104 -9.50 -7.39 -3.30
C TYR A 104 -8.43 -8.04 -2.43
N PHE A 105 -7.18 -7.74 -2.71
CA PHE A 105 -6.02 -8.16 -1.93
C PHE A 105 -5.53 -6.98 -1.10
N ILE A 106 -5.64 -7.08 0.23
CA ILE A 106 -5.18 -6.04 1.16
C ILE A 106 -3.92 -6.52 1.84
N GLY A 107 -2.82 -5.79 1.75
CA GLY A 107 -1.57 -6.23 2.33
C GLY A 107 -0.66 -5.13 2.85
N GLN A 108 0.35 -5.56 3.62
CA GLN A 108 1.46 -4.68 3.98
C GLN A 108 2.55 -4.75 2.90
N PRO A 109 3.05 -3.62 2.39
CA PRO A 109 4.09 -3.61 1.36
C PRO A 109 5.35 -4.39 1.77
N ARG A 110 5.75 -4.32 3.05
CA ARG A 110 6.93 -5.03 3.58
C ARG A 110 6.74 -6.54 3.69
N THR A 111 5.52 -7.00 4.00
CA THR A 111 5.24 -8.44 4.19
C THR A 111 5.11 -9.17 2.87
N GLY A 112 4.76 -8.47 1.80
CA GLY A 112 4.77 -8.99 0.43
C GLY A 112 6.17 -9.40 -0.05
N GLY A 113 7.11 -9.64 0.90
CA GLY A 113 8.48 -10.02 0.70
C GLY A 113 8.68 -11.11 -0.36
N TYR A 114 9.85 -11.46 -0.65
CA TYR A 114 10.38 -12.34 -1.71
C TYR A 114 9.38 -13.29 -2.40
N GLY A 115 9.14 -13.08 -3.69
CA GLY A 115 8.51 -14.06 -4.56
C GLY A 115 7.00 -13.94 -4.81
N LEU A 116 6.29 -13.04 -4.13
CA LEU A 116 4.85 -12.85 -4.32
C LEU A 116 4.54 -12.36 -5.75
N THR A 117 3.67 -13.07 -6.46
CA THR A 117 3.25 -12.72 -7.83
C THR A 117 1.75 -12.43 -7.83
N LEU A 118 1.36 -11.21 -8.18
CA LEU A 118 -0.02 -10.73 -8.16
C LEU A 118 -0.41 -10.09 -9.52
N THR A 119 -0.06 -10.76 -10.61
CA THR A 119 -0.26 -10.25 -11.98
C THR A 119 -1.70 -10.20 -12.45
N ASN A 120 -2.65 -10.75 -11.68
CA ASN A 120 -4.08 -10.54 -11.93
C ASN A 120 -4.57 -9.13 -11.56
N ALA A 121 -3.73 -8.34 -10.87
CA ALA A 121 -4.07 -6.97 -10.50
C ALA A 121 -4.07 -6.04 -11.71
N LYS A 122 -5.15 -5.27 -11.86
CA LYS A 122 -5.25 -4.15 -12.82
C LYS A 122 -5.14 -2.79 -12.13
N THR A 123 -5.37 -2.75 -10.83
CA THR A 123 -5.23 -1.54 -10.01
C THR A 123 -4.44 -1.84 -8.74
N VAL A 124 -3.51 -0.97 -8.41
CA VAL A 124 -2.75 -0.99 -7.16
C VAL A 124 -3.00 0.33 -6.45
N ILE A 125 -3.55 0.27 -5.25
CA ILE A 125 -3.90 1.44 -4.45
C ILE A 125 -3.00 1.47 -3.22
N TYR A 126 -2.34 2.59 -2.98
CA TYR A 126 -1.63 2.86 -1.75
C TYR A 126 -2.53 3.67 -0.82
N PHE A 127 -3.13 3.00 0.15
CA PHE A 127 -3.96 3.62 1.18
C PHE A 127 -3.13 4.60 2.02
N ASN A 128 -1.90 4.23 2.34
CA ASN A 128 -0.87 5.10 2.87
C ASN A 128 0.51 4.61 2.40
N ASN A 129 1.46 5.53 2.28
CA ASN A 129 2.79 5.25 1.77
C ASN A 129 3.83 5.18 2.89
N THR A 130 4.88 4.41 2.65
CA THR A 130 6.15 4.49 3.36
C THR A 130 7.11 5.43 2.62
N TYR A 131 8.05 6.05 3.32
CA TYR A 131 9.16 6.80 2.72
C TYR A 131 10.35 5.91 2.31
N ASP A 132 10.18 4.59 2.43
CA ASP A 132 11.14 3.57 2.03
C ASP A 132 10.92 3.23 0.55
N MET A 133 11.81 3.74 -0.30
CA MET A 133 11.72 3.59 -1.75
C MET A 133 11.87 2.13 -2.19
N GLU A 134 12.71 1.36 -1.50
CA GLU A 134 12.91 -0.06 -1.83
C GLU A 134 11.61 -0.84 -1.60
N VAL A 135 10.94 -0.62 -0.46
CA VAL A 135 9.65 -1.23 -0.15
C VAL A 135 8.59 -0.83 -1.18
N ARG A 136 8.59 0.44 -1.63
CA ARG A 136 7.68 0.93 -2.66
C ARG A 136 7.90 0.19 -3.99
N LEU A 137 9.13 0.16 -4.49
CA LEU A 137 9.48 -0.52 -5.74
C LEU A 137 9.17 -2.02 -5.67
N GLN A 138 9.56 -2.68 -4.60
CA GLN A 138 9.26 -4.10 -4.41
C GLN A 138 7.75 -4.37 -4.43
N SER A 139 6.92 -3.50 -3.87
CA SER A 139 5.47 -3.66 -3.89
C SER A 139 4.85 -3.40 -5.28
N GLU A 140 5.42 -2.49 -6.06
CA GLU A 140 5.04 -2.27 -7.48
C GLU A 140 5.36 -3.50 -8.33
N ASP A 141 6.53 -4.11 -8.15
CA ASP A 141 6.97 -5.32 -8.87
C ASP A 141 6.08 -6.55 -8.63
N ARG A 142 5.21 -6.56 -7.61
CA ARG A 142 4.27 -7.66 -7.40
C ARG A 142 3.18 -7.72 -8.48
N ALA A 143 2.73 -6.57 -8.92
CA ALA A 143 1.74 -6.45 -10.00
C ALA A 143 2.40 -6.34 -11.38
N HIS A 144 3.55 -5.63 -11.46
CA HIS A 144 4.30 -5.43 -12.70
C HIS A 144 5.44 -6.44 -12.84
N ARG A 145 5.10 -7.67 -13.23
CA ARG A 145 6.05 -8.78 -13.35
C ARG A 145 5.88 -9.51 -14.69
N ILE A 146 6.86 -10.35 -15.05
CA ILE A 146 6.77 -11.23 -16.22
C ILE A 146 5.48 -12.04 -16.14
N GLY A 147 4.64 -11.92 -17.18
CA GLY A 147 3.29 -12.51 -17.23
C GLY A 147 2.15 -11.49 -17.11
N GLN A 148 2.44 -10.22 -16.74
CA GLN A 148 1.45 -9.14 -16.81
C GLN A 148 1.18 -8.77 -18.27
N LYS A 149 -0.08 -8.88 -18.68
CA LYS A 149 -0.52 -8.60 -20.06
C LYS A 149 -1.25 -7.26 -20.17
N ASP A 150 -1.77 -6.76 -19.06
CA ASP A 150 -2.58 -5.55 -18.99
C ASP A 150 -1.76 -4.37 -18.40
N LYS A 151 -2.22 -3.16 -18.67
CA LYS A 151 -1.72 -1.97 -17.97
C LYS A 151 -2.19 -1.99 -16.53
N VAL A 152 -1.28 -1.74 -15.60
CA VAL A 152 -1.59 -1.60 -14.18
C VAL A 152 -1.70 -0.12 -13.84
N THR A 153 -2.82 0.27 -13.25
CA THR A 153 -3.04 1.63 -12.74
C THR A 153 -2.57 1.70 -11.29
N TYR A 154 -1.73 2.68 -10.98
CA TYR A 154 -1.27 2.95 -9.61
C TYR A 154 -1.94 4.21 -9.08
N VAL A 155 -2.55 4.11 -7.89
CA VAL A 155 -3.26 5.21 -7.23
C VAL A 155 -2.68 5.41 -5.83
N ASP A 156 -2.28 6.63 -5.52
CA ASP A 156 -1.85 7.03 -4.18
C ASP A 156 -2.94 7.88 -3.52
N LEU A 157 -3.51 7.42 -2.41
CA LEU A 157 -4.45 8.21 -1.62
C LEU A 157 -3.68 9.21 -0.76
N VAL A 158 -3.95 10.48 -0.96
CA VAL A 158 -3.19 11.58 -0.36
C VAL A 158 -4.13 12.57 0.31
N VAL A 159 -3.76 13.04 1.49
CA VAL A 159 -4.38 14.20 2.11
C VAL A 159 -3.53 15.43 1.75
N PRO A 160 -4.03 16.35 0.91
CA PRO A 160 -3.26 17.51 0.46
C PRO A 160 -2.79 18.39 1.63
N GLY A 161 -1.59 18.94 1.53
CA GLY A 161 -0.99 19.79 2.57
C GLY A 161 -0.47 19.04 3.80
N SER A 162 -0.50 17.71 3.79
CA SER A 162 -0.11 16.87 4.93
C SER A 162 1.29 16.25 4.79
N ILE A 163 1.59 15.30 5.68
CA ILE A 163 2.83 14.50 5.61
C ILE A 163 2.84 13.60 4.36
N ASP A 164 1.68 13.22 3.80
CA ASP A 164 1.60 12.40 2.61
C ASP A 164 2.28 13.07 1.41
N ASP A 165 2.05 14.38 1.21
CA ASP A 165 2.72 15.14 0.13
C ASP A 165 4.23 15.09 0.26
N LYS A 166 4.75 15.17 1.50
CA LYS A 166 6.19 15.12 1.76
C LYS A 166 6.76 13.74 1.48
N ILE A 167 6.02 12.70 1.83
CA ILE A 167 6.41 11.30 1.57
C ILE A 167 6.46 11.07 0.06
N LEU A 168 5.42 11.42 -0.69
CA LEU A 168 5.39 11.25 -2.14
C LEU A 168 6.50 12.04 -2.85
N LYS A 169 6.72 13.30 -2.47
CA LYS A 169 7.84 14.09 -3.02
C LYS A 169 9.19 13.44 -2.74
N THR A 170 9.36 12.84 -1.55
CA THR A 170 10.60 12.14 -1.21
C THR A 170 10.78 10.89 -2.05
N LEU A 171 9.72 10.10 -2.26
CA LEU A 171 9.74 8.92 -3.11
C LEU A 171 10.06 9.29 -4.57
N ASP A 172 9.40 10.32 -5.12
CA ASP A 172 9.65 10.81 -6.47
C ASP A 172 11.10 11.29 -6.67
N THR A 173 11.62 12.05 -5.70
CA THR A 173 13.01 12.51 -5.72
C THR A 173 14.01 11.35 -5.70
N LYS A 174 13.77 10.36 -4.84
CA LYS A 174 14.63 9.16 -4.76
C LYS A 174 14.56 8.32 -6.04
N LYS A 175 13.38 8.21 -6.65
CA LYS A 175 13.19 7.50 -7.91
C LYS A 175 13.98 8.18 -9.03
N LYS A 176 13.83 9.49 -9.19
CA LYS A 176 14.58 10.27 -10.20
C LYS A 176 16.09 10.15 -10.02
N LEU A 177 16.58 10.17 -8.76
CA LEU A 177 17.99 9.99 -8.48
C LEU A 177 18.46 8.57 -8.84
N ALA A 178 17.69 7.54 -8.51
CA ALA A 178 18.01 6.17 -8.88
C ALA A 178 18.04 5.99 -10.40
N ASP A 179 17.07 6.56 -11.13
CA ASP A 179 17.02 6.53 -12.60
C ASP A 179 18.22 7.25 -13.23
N GLN A 180 18.67 8.36 -12.64
CA GLN A 180 19.88 9.07 -13.08
C GLN A 180 21.16 8.26 -12.88
N ILE A 181 21.25 7.50 -11.78
CA ILE A 181 22.45 6.70 -11.46
C ILE A 181 22.47 5.40 -12.27
N THR A 182 21.32 4.77 -12.50
CA THR A 182 21.22 3.46 -13.16
C THR A 182 20.96 3.56 -14.67
N GLY A 183 20.48 4.72 -15.16
CA GLY A 183 20.29 4.99 -16.57
C GLY A 183 21.61 5.27 -17.31
N ASP A 184 21.55 5.36 -18.65
CA ASP A 184 22.71 5.67 -19.50
C ASP A 184 23.39 7.04 -19.23
N HIS A 185 22.78 7.88 -18.38
CA HIS A 185 23.27 9.20 -17.98
C HIS A 185 24.43 9.19 -16.97
N TRP A 186 24.80 8.02 -16.40
CA TRP A 186 25.98 7.96 -15.52
C TRP A 186 27.27 8.40 -16.21
N LYS A 187 27.34 8.29 -17.56
CA LYS A 187 28.48 8.73 -18.37
C LYS A 187 28.62 10.24 -18.42
N GLU A 188 27.52 10.98 -18.30
CA GLU A 188 27.52 12.46 -18.30
C GLU A 188 27.97 13.03 -16.94
N LEU A 189 27.89 12.27 -15.87
CA LEU A 189 28.33 12.68 -14.54
C LEU A 189 29.85 12.65 -14.37
N PHE A 190 30.57 11.97 -15.29
CA PHE A 190 32.04 11.80 -15.26
C PHE A 190 32.72 12.36 -16.51
N SER A 191 32.01 13.09 -17.35
CA SER A 191 32.53 13.86 -18.48
C SER A 191 32.62 15.35 -18.10
#